data_6047637fdc02ea67c9f94ca7954060c7
#
_entry.id   6047637fdc02ea67c9f94ca7954060c7
#
_cell.length_a   1.000
_cell.length_b   1.000
_cell.length_c   1.000
_cell.angle_alpha   90.00
_cell.angle_beta   90.00
_cell.angle_gamma   90.00
#
_symmetry.space_group_name_H-M   'P 1'
#
loop_
_entity.id
_entity.type
_entity.pdbx_description
1 polymer ?
#
loop_
_entity_poly.entity_id
_entity_poly.type
_entity_poly.pdbx_seq_one_letter_code
_entity_poly.pdbx_strand_id
1 'polypeptide(L)'
;MFLIVGLGNPGEEYEHTRHNAGFDTVDKIVAEIGVRYWKNECGALTGKGAYHDIDVVLAKPQSYMNTSGGPVKQLMNAYGVSPDHLVVIHDELDIDPGTIRVKFGGGHAGHNGLRSICDKLGTRDWFRVRCGIGRPPGRMPVADYVLSLPKKDAADDFAQATDLGCEAALFLIEHGLEKTQQKFN
;
A
#
# COMPACT_ATOMS: atom_id res chain seq x y z
N MET A 1 -14.97 -10.25 1.65
CA MET A 1 -13.85 -10.01 0.69
C MET A 1 -13.20 -8.68 1.01
N PHE A 2 -11.88 -8.67 1.03
CA PHE A 2 -11.08 -7.44 1.16
C PHE A 2 -10.39 -7.11 -0.16
N LEU A 3 -10.25 -5.82 -0.44
CA LEU A 3 -9.40 -5.32 -1.50
C LEU A 3 -8.15 -4.70 -0.85
N ILE A 4 -6.99 -5.26 -1.14
CA ILE A 4 -5.70 -4.76 -0.65
C ILE A 4 -4.97 -4.13 -1.83
N VAL A 5 -4.73 -2.83 -1.74
CA VAL A 5 -4.10 -2.04 -2.80
C VAL A 5 -2.73 -1.58 -2.34
N GLY A 6 -1.69 -1.91 -3.08
CA GLY A 6 -0.37 -1.30 -2.93
C GLY A 6 -0.20 -0.15 -3.90
N LEU A 7 0.22 1.01 -3.41
CA LEU A 7 0.48 2.18 -4.25
C LEU A 7 1.91 2.19 -4.79
N GLY A 8 2.06 2.66 -6.01
CA GLY A 8 3.34 2.80 -6.69
C GLY A 8 3.17 3.38 -8.09
N ASN A 9 4.28 3.59 -8.76
CA ASN A 9 4.33 3.98 -10.17
C ASN A 9 4.74 2.78 -11.02
N PRO A 10 4.08 2.54 -12.17
CA PRO A 10 4.47 1.46 -13.07
C PRO A 10 5.76 1.81 -13.83
N GLY A 11 6.50 0.79 -14.22
CA GLY A 11 7.71 0.91 -15.02
C GLY A 11 8.98 0.55 -14.25
N GLU A 12 9.96 0.02 -14.98
CA GLU A 12 11.24 -0.44 -14.40
C GLU A 12 12.00 0.67 -13.67
N GLU A 13 11.89 1.91 -14.13
CA GLU A 13 12.54 3.08 -13.55
C GLU A 13 12.07 3.39 -12.11
N TYR A 14 10.88 2.92 -11.74
CA TYR A 14 10.31 3.14 -10.40
C TYR A 14 10.37 1.94 -9.48
N GLU A 15 10.77 0.77 -10.01
CA GLU A 15 10.83 -0.46 -9.21
C GLU A 15 11.72 -0.28 -7.98
N HIS A 16 11.20 -0.68 -6.83
CA HIS A 16 11.88 -0.65 -5.53
C HIS A 16 12.26 0.74 -5.02
N THR A 17 11.78 1.81 -5.67
CA THR A 17 11.88 3.14 -5.10
C THR A 17 11.01 3.25 -3.86
N ARG A 18 11.29 4.22 -2.99
CA ARG A 18 10.52 4.41 -1.74
C ARG A 18 9.03 4.59 -2.00
N HIS A 19 8.68 5.29 -3.06
CA HIS A 19 7.27 5.52 -3.43
C HIS A 19 6.54 4.25 -3.86
N ASN A 20 7.29 3.20 -4.20
CA ASN A 20 6.76 1.88 -4.56
C ASN A 20 6.71 0.89 -3.38
N ALA A 21 6.81 1.39 -2.14
CA ALA A 21 6.69 0.54 -0.95
C ALA A 21 5.40 -0.30 -0.96
N GLY A 22 4.30 0.27 -1.43
CA GLY A 22 3.03 -0.44 -1.57
C GLY A 22 3.11 -1.59 -2.57
N PHE A 23 3.71 -1.36 -3.74
CA PHE A 23 3.92 -2.41 -4.74
C PHE A 23 4.78 -3.55 -4.19
N ASP A 24 5.89 -3.23 -3.56
CA ASP A 24 6.79 -4.23 -2.97
C ASP A 24 6.10 -5.05 -1.89
N THR A 25 5.28 -4.40 -1.06
CA THR A 25 4.51 -5.07 -0.02
C THR A 25 3.48 -6.02 -0.60
N VAL A 26 2.74 -5.60 -1.63
CA VAL A 26 1.75 -6.46 -2.31
C VAL A 26 2.43 -7.65 -2.96
N ASP A 27 3.61 -7.49 -3.57
CA ASP A 27 4.37 -8.61 -4.12
C ASP A 27 4.74 -9.64 -3.05
N LYS A 28 5.05 -9.20 -1.83
CA LYS A 28 5.29 -10.10 -0.69
C LYS A 28 4.02 -10.82 -0.24
N ILE A 29 2.87 -10.13 -0.24
CA ILE A 29 1.58 -10.75 0.07
C ILE A 29 1.25 -11.81 -0.98
N VAL A 30 1.46 -11.53 -2.26
CA VAL A 30 1.27 -12.49 -3.37
C VAL A 30 2.06 -13.78 -3.11
N ALA A 31 3.33 -13.64 -2.73
CA ALA A 31 4.17 -14.81 -2.42
C ALA A 31 3.65 -15.57 -1.20
N GLU A 32 3.22 -14.86 -0.16
CA GLU A 32 2.75 -15.45 1.10
C GLU A 32 1.46 -16.26 0.93
N ILE A 33 0.48 -15.73 0.18
CA ILE A 33 -0.82 -16.41 0.01
C ILE A 33 -0.90 -17.26 -1.26
N GLY A 34 0.18 -17.32 -2.05
CA GLY A 34 0.29 -18.22 -3.20
C GLY A 34 -0.52 -17.80 -4.42
N VAL A 35 -0.67 -16.51 -4.67
CA VAL A 35 -1.30 -16.00 -5.90
C VAL A 35 -0.36 -16.30 -7.07
N ARG A 36 -0.90 -16.93 -8.15
CA ARG A 36 -0.09 -17.38 -9.28
C ARG A 36 -0.21 -16.51 -10.51
N TYR A 37 -1.29 -15.73 -10.63
CA TYR A 37 -1.60 -15.01 -11.86
C TYR A 37 -1.96 -13.57 -11.57
N TRP A 38 -1.42 -12.67 -12.39
CA TRP A 38 -1.83 -11.29 -12.46
C TRP A 38 -2.80 -11.11 -13.63
N LYS A 39 -3.89 -10.38 -13.39
CA LYS A 39 -4.86 -10.00 -14.42
C LYS A 39 -4.82 -8.47 -14.59
N ASN A 40 -4.89 -8.02 -15.84
CA ASN A 40 -5.09 -6.60 -16.14
C ASN A 40 -6.59 -6.29 -16.12
N GLU A 41 -7.02 -5.48 -15.18
CA GLU A 41 -8.41 -5.02 -15.09
C GLU A 41 -8.50 -3.70 -14.35
N CYS A 42 -9.47 -2.86 -14.72
CA CYS A 42 -9.74 -1.58 -14.04
C CYS A 42 -8.50 -0.68 -13.91
N GLY A 43 -7.56 -0.75 -14.86
CA GLY A 43 -6.33 0.03 -14.80
C GLY A 43 -5.33 -0.45 -13.75
N ALA A 44 -5.44 -1.69 -13.30
CA ALA A 44 -4.55 -2.28 -12.29
C ALA A 44 -4.12 -3.69 -12.68
N LEU A 45 -3.04 -4.14 -12.08
CA LEU A 45 -2.70 -5.57 -12.01
C LEU A 45 -3.38 -6.13 -10.77
N THR A 46 -4.19 -7.17 -10.94
CA THR A 46 -4.91 -7.80 -9.83
C THR A 46 -4.59 -9.27 -9.69
N GLY A 47 -4.60 -9.75 -8.45
CA GLY A 47 -4.46 -11.16 -8.13
C GLY A 47 -5.50 -11.56 -7.09
N LYS A 48 -6.15 -12.71 -7.30
CA LYS A 48 -7.15 -13.23 -6.37
C LYS A 48 -6.57 -14.36 -5.56
N GLY A 49 -6.90 -14.39 -4.29
CA GLY A 49 -6.52 -15.45 -3.38
C GLY A 49 -7.35 -15.46 -2.13
N ALA A 50 -6.93 -16.26 -1.18
CA ALA A 50 -7.56 -16.33 0.13
C ALA A 50 -6.48 -16.42 1.20
N TYR A 51 -6.73 -15.80 2.34
CA TYR A 51 -5.91 -15.92 3.53
C TYR A 51 -6.79 -16.38 4.70
N HIS A 52 -6.52 -17.60 5.20
CA HIS A 52 -7.32 -18.23 6.27
C HIS A 52 -8.84 -18.10 5.99
N ASP A 53 -9.27 -18.54 4.81
CA ASP A 53 -10.67 -18.52 4.35
C ASP A 53 -11.27 -17.12 4.10
N ILE A 54 -10.45 -16.08 4.16
CA ILE A 54 -10.86 -14.71 3.82
C ILE A 54 -10.48 -14.44 2.36
N ASP A 55 -11.48 -14.18 1.52
CA ASP A 55 -11.24 -13.82 0.12
C ASP A 55 -10.57 -12.46 0.01
N VAL A 56 -9.53 -12.39 -0.83
CA VAL A 56 -8.73 -11.19 -1.03
C VAL A 56 -8.51 -10.94 -2.52
N VAL A 57 -8.69 -9.69 -2.92
CA VAL A 57 -8.19 -9.18 -4.19
C VAL A 57 -7.01 -8.28 -3.89
N LEU A 58 -5.86 -8.61 -4.47
CA LEU A 58 -4.64 -7.80 -4.39
C LEU A 58 -4.55 -6.94 -5.64
N ALA A 59 -4.17 -5.68 -5.50
CA ALA A 59 -4.10 -4.78 -6.64
C ALA A 59 -2.88 -3.87 -6.59
N LYS A 60 -2.27 -3.70 -7.77
CA LYS A 60 -1.25 -2.67 -8.02
C LYS A 60 -1.79 -1.78 -9.15
N PRO A 61 -2.29 -0.56 -8.85
CA PRO A 61 -2.73 0.38 -9.89
C PRO A 61 -1.59 0.64 -10.88
N GLN A 62 -1.91 0.59 -12.17
CA GLN A 62 -0.93 0.78 -13.24
C GLN A 62 -1.01 2.17 -13.87
N SER A 63 -1.77 3.06 -13.25
CA SER A 63 -1.70 4.50 -13.48
C SER A 63 -0.55 5.09 -12.67
N TYR A 64 -0.12 6.30 -12.98
CA TYR A 64 0.85 6.97 -12.11
C TYR A 64 0.24 7.30 -10.75
N MET A 65 1.11 7.50 -9.75
CA MET A 65 0.71 7.68 -8.35
C MET A 65 -0.44 8.68 -8.16
N ASN A 66 -0.38 9.83 -8.81
CA ASN A 66 -1.38 10.89 -8.67
C ASN A 66 -2.75 10.56 -9.28
N THR A 67 -2.89 9.45 -9.98
CA THR A 67 -4.16 8.98 -10.55
C THR A 67 -4.60 7.61 -10.01
N SER A 68 -4.05 7.19 -8.88
CA SER A 68 -4.35 5.89 -8.26
C SER A 68 -5.82 5.71 -7.89
N GLY A 69 -6.55 6.79 -7.62
CA GLY A 69 -7.94 6.72 -7.17
C GLY A 69 -8.91 6.15 -8.20
N GLY A 70 -8.66 6.38 -9.49
CA GLY A 70 -9.50 5.84 -10.57
C GLY A 70 -9.57 4.32 -10.55
N PRO A 71 -8.43 3.63 -10.68
CA PRO A 71 -8.38 2.16 -10.57
C PRO A 71 -8.97 1.62 -9.27
N VAL A 72 -8.68 2.24 -8.13
CA VAL A 72 -9.21 1.79 -6.83
C VAL A 72 -10.74 1.84 -6.82
N LYS A 73 -11.33 2.95 -7.26
CA LYS A 73 -12.79 3.08 -7.32
C LYS A 73 -13.42 2.05 -8.25
N GLN A 74 -12.84 1.85 -9.43
CA GLN A 74 -13.33 0.86 -10.39
C GLN A 74 -13.28 -0.56 -9.83
N LEU A 75 -12.20 -0.92 -9.14
CA LEU A 75 -12.06 -2.24 -8.50
C LEU A 75 -13.06 -2.43 -7.38
N MET A 76 -13.28 -1.42 -6.55
CA MET A 76 -14.29 -1.49 -5.50
C MET A 76 -15.69 -1.73 -6.07
N ASN A 77 -16.04 -1.04 -7.15
CA ASN A 77 -17.31 -1.25 -7.83
C ASN A 77 -17.41 -2.65 -8.47
N ALA A 78 -16.35 -3.09 -9.14
CA ALA A 78 -16.32 -4.39 -9.81
C ALA A 78 -16.46 -5.57 -8.85
N TYR A 79 -15.89 -5.47 -7.66
CA TYR A 79 -15.90 -6.54 -6.65
C TYR A 79 -16.90 -6.32 -5.51
N GLY A 80 -17.66 -5.23 -5.54
CA GLY A 80 -18.64 -4.93 -4.50
C GLY A 80 -18.00 -4.67 -3.13
N VAL A 81 -16.82 -4.06 -3.11
CA VAL A 81 -16.06 -3.78 -1.87
C VAL A 81 -16.41 -2.38 -1.36
N SER A 82 -16.82 -2.29 -0.10
CA SER A 82 -17.05 -1.02 0.60
C SER A 82 -15.75 -0.50 1.22
N PRO A 83 -15.67 0.82 1.57
CA PRO A 83 -14.45 1.40 2.13
C PRO A 83 -13.93 0.71 3.40
N ASP A 84 -14.80 0.13 4.21
CA ASP A 84 -14.43 -0.61 5.43
C ASP A 84 -13.79 -1.98 5.15
N HIS A 85 -13.70 -2.38 3.88
CA HIS A 85 -13.00 -3.56 3.40
C HIS A 85 -11.87 -3.21 2.40
N LEU A 86 -11.50 -1.93 2.33
CA LEU A 86 -10.38 -1.44 1.54
C LEU A 86 -9.16 -1.23 2.45
N VAL A 87 -8.04 -1.85 2.08
CA VAL A 87 -6.74 -1.65 2.73
C VAL A 87 -5.77 -1.07 1.70
N VAL A 88 -5.21 0.09 1.97
CA VAL A 88 -4.21 0.73 1.11
C VAL A 88 -2.86 0.72 1.79
N ILE A 89 -1.85 0.24 1.09
CA ILE A 89 -0.46 0.16 1.57
C ILE A 89 0.36 1.21 0.83
N HIS A 90 1.08 2.04 1.57
CA HIS A 90 1.82 3.15 1.00
C HIS A 90 3.06 3.52 1.82
N ASP A 91 3.96 4.30 1.23
CA ASP A 91 5.09 4.92 1.91
C ASP A 91 4.64 6.08 2.80
N GLU A 92 5.35 6.30 3.90
CA GLU A 92 5.05 7.35 4.87
C GLU A 92 6.32 8.05 5.37
N LEU A 93 6.40 9.35 5.12
CA LEU A 93 7.55 10.18 5.51
C LEU A 93 7.68 10.37 7.02
N ASP A 94 6.55 10.41 7.73
CA ASP A 94 6.49 10.76 9.16
C ASP A 94 6.60 9.55 10.09
N ILE A 95 6.95 8.40 9.54
CA ILE A 95 7.20 7.16 10.29
C ILE A 95 8.65 6.75 10.07
N ASP A 96 9.32 6.35 11.14
CA ASP A 96 10.74 5.98 11.10
C ASP A 96 10.98 4.83 10.10
N PRO A 97 12.11 4.86 9.37
CA PRO A 97 12.48 3.77 8.46
C PRO A 97 12.49 2.42 9.15
N GLY A 98 12.05 1.38 8.46
CA GLY A 98 12.02 0.03 9.00
C GLY A 98 10.85 -0.27 9.93
N THR A 99 9.96 0.67 10.14
CA THR A 99 8.76 0.52 10.98
C THR A 99 7.48 0.72 10.18
N ILE A 100 6.37 0.28 10.72
CA ILE A 100 5.06 0.50 10.13
C ILE A 100 4.06 1.00 11.17
N ARG A 101 2.98 1.61 10.70
CA ARG A 101 1.79 1.88 11.52
C ARG A 101 0.53 1.65 10.72
N VAL A 102 -0.51 1.18 11.39
CA VAL A 102 -1.81 0.90 10.79
C VAL A 102 -2.84 1.84 11.39
N LYS A 103 -3.72 2.37 10.54
CA LYS A 103 -4.85 3.20 10.99
C LYS A 103 -6.05 3.05 10.06
N PHE A 104 -7.20 3.52 10.53
CA PHE A 104 -8.40 3.70 9.73
C PHE A 104 -8.67 5.20 9.57
N GLY A 105 -8.87 5.64 8.33
CA GLY A 105 -9.17 7.04 8.05
C GLY A 105 -7.97 7.99 8.19
N GLY A 106 -8.27 9.27 8.19
CA GLY A 106 -7.29 10.35 8.31
C GLY A 106 -6.97 11.05 6.99
N GLY A 107 -6.17 12.11 7.06
CA GLY A 107 -5.76 12.91 5.91
C GLY A 107 -4.73 12.21 5.03
N HIS A 108 -4.41 12.81 3.88
CA HIS A 108 -3.44 12.26 2.93
C HIS A 108 -2.00 12.79 3.17
N ALA A 109 -1.83 13.79 4.02
CA ALA A 109 -0.53 14.39 4.39
C ALA A 109 0.37 14.73 3.18
N GLY A 110 -0.23 15.14 2.06
CA GLY A 110 0.49 15.47 0.83
C GLY A 110 0.88 14.28 -0.05
N HIS A 111 0.54 13.06 0.34
CA HIS A 111 0.77 11.88 -0.49
C HIS A 111 -0.21 11.87 -1.67
N ASN A 112 0.31 11.98 -2.90
CA ASN A 112 -0.53 12.14 -4.09
C ASN A 112 -1.44 10.96 -4.37
N GLY A 113 -1.01 9.74 -4.09
CA GLY A 113 -1.83 8.54 -4.24
C GLY A 113 -3.02 8.53 -3.28
N LEU A 114 -2.80 8.89 -2.02
CA LEU A 114 -3.87 8.98 -1.02
C LEU A 114 -4.84 10.09 -1.36
N ARG A 115 -4.33 11.24 -1.81
CA ARG A 115 -5.17 12.36 -2.28
C ARG A 115 -6.10 11.91 -3.39
N SER A 116 -5.56 11.23 -4.40
CA SER A 116 -6.33 10.72 -5.53
C SER A 116 -7.46 9.77 -5.08
N ILE A 117 -7.16 8.86 -4.16
CA ILE A 117 -8.15 7.93 -3.60
C ILE A 117 -9.24 8.70 -2.84
N CYS A 118 -8.86 9.63 -1.96
CA CYS A 118 -9.81 10.45 -1.21
C CYS A 118 -10.75 11.22 -2.15
N ASP A 119 -10.21 11.82 -3.20
CA ASP A 119 -10.99 12.59 -4.18
C ASP A 119 -11.97 11.70 -4.95
N LYS A 120 -11.52 10.53 -5.40
CA LYS A 120 -12.36 9.60 -6.17
C LYS A 120 -13.41 8.90 -5.35
N LEU A 121 -13.11 8.51 -4.12
CA LEU A 121 -14.06 7.83 -3.24
C LEU A 121 -15.00 8.79 -2.51
N GLY A 122 -14.62 10.05 -2.36
CA GLY A 122 -15.38 11.04 -1.59
C GLY A 122 -15.37 10.77 -0.08
N THR A 123 -14.45 9.95 0.40
CA THR A 123 -14.27 9.61 1.81
C THR A 123 -12.81 9.38 2.13
N ARG A 124 -12.47 9.51 3.40
CA ARG A 124 -11.14 9.19 3.95
C ARG A 124 -11.18 7.91 4.80
N ASP A 125 -12.35 7.31 4.97
CA ASP A 125 -12.60 6.25 5.93
C ASP A 125 -12.34 4.87 5.31
N TRP A 126 -11.05 4.50 5.24
CA TRP A 126 -10.56 3.20 4.81
C TRP A 126 -9.24 2.89 5.52
N PHE A 127 -8.85 1.61 5.54
CA PHE A 127 -7.65 1.16 6.26
C PHE A 127 -6.38 1.53 5.52
N ARG A 128 -5.33 1.87 6.29
CA ARG A 128 -4.00 2.22 5.78
C ARG A 128 -2.93 1.46 6.51
N VAL A 129 -2.07 0.80 5.76
CA VAL A 129 -0.81 0.24 6.23
C VAL A 129 0.29 1.18 5.76
N ARG A 130 0.91 1.88 6.70
CA ARG A 130 1.88 2.94 6.42
C ARG A 130 3.29 2.42 6.63
N CYS A 131 4.06 2.28 5.53
CA CYS A 131 5.44 1.82 5.56
C CYS A 131 6.38 3.01 5.76
N GLY A 132 7.06 3.07 6.90
CA GLY A 132 7.94 4.18 7.26
C GLY A 132 9.16 4.26 6.35
N ILE A 133 9.39 5.45 5.80
CA ILE A 133 10.59 5.75 4.99
C ILE A 133 11.39 6.94 5.56
N GLY A 134 10.87 7.63 6.58
CA GLY A 134 11.50 8.80 7.15
C GLY A 134 11.49 10.01 6.21
N ARG A 135 11.94 11.14 6.70
CA ARG A 135 12.07 12.36 5.95
C ARG A 135 13.37 12.42 5.16
N PRO A 136 13.42 13.09 4.01
CA PRO A 136 14.65 13.23 3.24
C PRO A 136 15.72 13.98 4.04
N PRO A 137 17.02 13.62 3.86
CA PRO A 137 18.11 14.31 4.55
C PRO A 137 18.35 15.71 3.95
N GLY A 138 18.75 16.65 4.82
CA GLY A 138 19.15 17.97 4.40
C GLY A 138 18.06 18.73 3.64
N ARG A 139 18.40 19.21 2.45
CA ARG A 139 17.51 20.02 1.61
C ARG A 139 16.94 19.24 0.42
N MET A 140 17.09 17.94 0.39
CA MET A 140 16.57 17.12 -0.70
C MET A 140 15.06 17.29 -0.80
N PRO A 141 14.50 17.61 -1.99
CA PRO A 141 13.05 17.68 -2.18
C PRO A 141 12.40 16.32 -1.92
N VAL A 142 11.20 16.33 -1.33
CA VAL A 142 10.42 15.12 -1.05
C VAL A 142 10.20 14.30 -2.32
N ALA A 143 9.86 14.96 -3.44
CA ALA A 143 9.64 14.28 -4.72
C ALA A 143 10.86 13.48 -5.19
N ASP A 144 12.06 14.04 -5.04
CA ASP A 144 13.30 13.34 -5.41
C ASP A 144 13.57 12.17 -4.47
N TYR A 145 13.32 12.35 -3.18
CA TYR A 145 13.55 11.33 -2.17
C TYR A 145 12.67 10.10 -2.38
N VAL A 146 11.36 10.29 -2.55
CA VAL A 146 10.41 9.17 -2.68
C VAL A 146 10.62 8.41 -4.00
N LEU A 147 11.15 9.06 -5.04
CA LEU A 147 11.47 8.43 -6.32
C LEU A 147 12.88 7.84 -6.37
N SER A 148 13.61 7.89 -5.27
CA SER A 148 14.96 7.33 -5.19
C SER A 148 14.97 5.92 -4.60
N LEU A 149 16.00 5.16 -4.98
CA LEU A 149 16.24 3.84 -4.42
C LEU A 149 16.87 3.97 -3.03
N PRO A 150 16.36 3.25 -2.02
CA PRO A 150 17.07 3.15 -0.76
C PRO A 150 18.37 2.36 -0.94
N LYS A 151 19.43 2.78 -0.24
CA LYS A 151 20.76 2.17 -0.37
C LYS A 151 21.31 1.83 1.01
N LYS A 152 22.16 0.77 1.07
CA LYS A 152 22.84 0.33 2.30
C LYS A 152 21.84 0.06 3.42
N ASP A 153 22.01 0.69 4.60
CA ASP A 153 21.12 0.51 5.75
C ASP A 153 19.69 0.91 5.43
N ALA A 154 19.48 1.93 4.62
CA ALA A 154 18.14 2.33 4.17
C ALA A 154 17.47 1.24 3.35
N ALA A 155 18.21 0.45 2.57
CA ALA A 155 17.67 -0.69 1.83
C ALA A 155 17.19 -1.79 2.76
N ASP A 156 17.94 -2.06 3.84
CA ASP A 156 17.55 -3.04 4.86
C ASP A 156 16.31 -2.59 5.61
N ASP A 157 16.25 -1.32 5.99
CA ASP A 157 15.08 -0.73 6.63
C ASP A 157 13.84 -0.80 5.72
N PHE A 158 14.02 -0.51 4.44
CA PHE A 158 12.92 -0.58 3.47
C PHE A 158 12.38 -2.00 3.32
N ALA A 159 13.27 -2.99 3.22
CA ALA A 159 12.89 -4.39 3.19
C ALA A 159 12.14 -4.81 4.47
N GLN A 160 12.62 -4.37 5.64
CA GLN A 160 11.95 -4.65 6.91
C GLN A 160 10.55 -4.01 6.97
N ALA A 161 10.40 -2.75 6.57
CA ALA A 161 9.12 -2.07 6.57
C ALA A 161 8.11 -2.77 5.65
N THR A 162 8.52 -3.19 4.47
CA THR A 162 7.63 -3.91 3.53
C THR A 162 7.31 -5.33 4.01
N ASP A 163 8.23 -6.02 4.68
CA ASP A 163 7.95 -7.31 5.34
C ASP A 163 6.90 -7.14 6.45
N LEU A 164 7.08 -6.15 7.32
CA LEU A 164 6.12 -5.83 8.38
C LEU A 164 4.77 -5.38 7.80
N GLY A 165 4.79 -4.64 6.71
CA GLY A 165 3.59 -4.23 5.98
C GLY A 165 2.78 -5.42 5.48
N CYS A 166 3.46 -6.42 4.94
CA CYS A 166 2.84 -7.69 4.51
C CYS A 166 2.17 -8.39 5.71
N GLU A 167 2.92 -8.59 6.79
CA GLU A 167 2.38 -9.22 8.00
C GLU A 167 1.20 -8.45 8.57
N ALA A 168 1.31 -7.13 8.66
CA ALA A 168 0.27 -6.27 9.21
C ALA A 168 -1.01 -6.26 8.37
N ALA A 169 -0.90 -6.22 7.05
CA ALA A 169 -2.05 -6.25 6.16
C ALA A 169 -2.84 -7.55 6.32
N LEU A 170 -2.15 -8.68 6.37
CA LEU A 170 -2.79 -9.99 6.56
C LEU A 170 -3.37 -10.14 7.97
N PHE A 171 -2.67 -9.67 8.98
CA PHE A 171 -3.16 -9.68 10.36
C PHE A 171 -4.41 -8.79 10.52
N LEU A 172 -4.42 -7.64 9.85
CA LEU A 172 -5.53 -6.68 9.87
C LEU A 172 -6.84 -7.30 9.36
N ILE A 173 -6.80 -7.96 8.21
CA ILE A 173 -8.02 -8.55 7.62
C ILE A 173 -8.54 -9.72 8.44
N GLU A 174 -7.70 -10.38 9.22
CA GLU A 174 -8.08 -11.52 10.05
C GLU A 174 -8.54 -11.09 11.45
N HIS A 175 -7.86 -10.12 12.07
CA HIS A 175 -8.04 -9.80 13.50
C HIS A 175 -8.63 -8.41 13.78
N GLY A 176 -8.70 -7.54 12.77
CA GLY A 176 -9.23 -6.19 12.92
C GLY A 176 -8.19 -5.16 13.39
N LEU A 177 -8.61 -3.89 13.38
CA LEU A 177 -7.73 -2.74 13.61
C LEU A 177 -7.10 -2.72 15.00
N GLU A 178 -7.91 -2.89 16.04
CA GLU A 178 -7.44 -2.76 17.42
C GLU A 178 -6.29 -3.72 17.73
N LYS A 179 -6.46 -5.00 17.41
CA LYS A 179 -5.41 -6.01 17.61
C LYS A 179 -4.19 -5.75 16.77
N THR A 180 -4.38 -5.26 15.54
CA THR A 180 -3.27 -4.93 14.64
C THR A 180 -2.47 -3.76 15.18
N GLN A 181 -3.13 -2.72 15.68
CA GLN A 181 -2.44 -1.59 16.31
C GLN A 181 -1.68 -1.99 17.57
N GLN A 182 -2.24 -2.86 18.38
CA GLN A 182 -1.55 -3.39 19.57
C GLN A 182 -0.27 -4.16 19.21
N LYS A 183 -0.30 -4.88 18.10
CA LYS A 183 0.84 -5.70 17.68
C LYS A 183 1.91 -4.92 16.91
N PHE A 184 1.52 -4.00 16.05
CA PHE A 184 2.43 -3.37 15.08
C PHE A 184 2.74 -1.90 15.33
N ASN A 185 1.83 -1.14 15.97
CA ASN A 185 2.07 0.30 16.24
C ASN A 185 2.95 0.52 17.54
#